data_4606fdd80657fb1a8910c6d77c322de1
#
_entry.id   4606fdd80657fb1a8910c6d77c322de1
#
_cell.length_a   1.000
_cell.length_b   1.000
_cell.length_c   1.000
_cell.angle_alpha   90.00
_cell.angle_beta   90.00
_cell.angle_gamma   90.00
#
_symmetry.space_group_name_H-M   'P 1'
#
loop_
_entity.id
_entity.type
_entity.pdbx_description
1 polymer ?
#
loop_
_entity_poly.entity_id
_entity_poly.type
_entity_poly.pdbx_seq_one_letter_code
_entity_poly.pdbx_strand_id
1 'polypeptide(L)'
;MSFNIRLGVANDGENRWDLRKELVVKTIREYNPDLLGLQEVFPMQEEYLRESFPEYVYYGRSRLVDPNDGESCSVMFRKDRFDAIEKSTFWLSETPDEPGSKSWDSSLPRIANMISLKDKQVRGKKLVLINTHFDHRGKVAREE
;
A
#
# COMPACT_ATOMS: atom_id res chain seq x y z
N MET A 1 -7.52 -5.89 -6.66
CA MET A 1 -6.56 -6.90 -6.15
C MET A 1 -5.98 -6.42 -4.83
N SER A 2 -5.73 -7.31 -3.85
CA SER A 2 -4.91 -7.03 -2.66
C SER A 2 -3.76 -8.01 -2.67
N PHE A 3 -2.53 -7.52 -2.42
CA PHE A 3 -1.33 -8.33 -2.56
C PHE A 3 -0.25 -7.90 -1.56
N ASN A 4 0.01 -8.73 -0.54
CA ASN A 4 1.20 -8.58 0.28
C ASN A 4 2.40 -9.07 -0.53
N ILE A 5 3.32 -8.15 -0.85
CA ILE A 5 4.49 -8.45 -1.68
C ILE A 5 5.72 -8.87 -0.88
N ARG A 6 5.57 -9.04 0.41
CA ARG A 6 6.64 -9.39 1.34
C ARG A 6 7.77 -8.35 1.40
N LEU A 7 8.17 -7.99 2.58
CA LEU A 7 9.21 -7.02 2.91
C LEU A 7 10.50 -7.24 2.11
N GLY A 8 10.93 -6.21 1.37
CA GLY A 8 12.06 -6.31 0.46
C GLY A 8 13.43 -6.48 1.11
N VAL A 9 13.55 -6.10 2.39
CA VAL A 9 14.81 -6.22 3.18
C VAL A 9 14.86 -7.50 4.02
N ALA A 10 13.83 -8.36 3.92
CA ALA A 10 13.81 -9.61 4.66
C ALA A 10 14.89 -10.58 4.18
N ASN A 11 15.53 -11.26 5.13
CA ASN A 11 16.52 -12.30 4.82
C ASN A 11 15.81 -13.64 4.51
N ASP A 12 15.16 -13.71 3.35
CA ASP A 12 14.35 -14.85 2.91
C ASP A 12 15.15 -15.82 1.98
N GLY A 13 16.49 -15.79 2.01
CA GLY A 13 17.35 -16.70 1.23
C GLY A 13 17.05 -16.63 -0.27
N GLU A 14 16.61 -17.74 -0.86
CA GLU A 14 16.28 -17.83 -2.29
C GLU A 14 15.01 -17.07 -2.66
N ASN A 15 14.18 -16.68 -1.67
CA ASN A 15 12.98 -15.88 -1.86
C ASN A 15 13.19 -14.39 -1.57
N ARG A 16 14.45 -13.92 -1.44
CA ARG A 16 14.75 -12.50 -1.27
C ARG A 16 14.25 -11.67 -2.45
N TRP A 17 14.01 -10.39 -2.22
CA TRP A 17 13.41 -9.48 -3.21
C TRP A 17 14.06 -9.53 -4.58
N ASP A 18 15.38 -9.46 -4.65
CA ASP A 18 16.11 -9.45 -5.93
C ASP A 18 15.83 -10.65 -6.84
N LEU A 19 15.51 -11.80 -6.24
CA LEU A 19 15.23 -13.04 -6.98
C LEU A 19 13.74 -13.22 -7.32
N ARG A 20 12.83 -12.53 -6.61
CA ARG A 20 11.38 -12.69 -6.80
C ARG A 20 10.67 -11.47 -7.38
N LYS A 21 11.33 -10.33 -7.54
CA LYS A 21 10.72 -9.09 -8.03
C LYS A 21 10.04 -9.26 -9.39
N GLU A 22 10.65 -10.01 -10.30
CA GLU A 22 10.08 -10.33 -11.61
C GLU A 22 8.79 -11.16 -11.49
N LEU A 23 8.74 -12.08 -10.53
CA LEU A 23 7.53 -12.87 -10.27
C LEU A 23 6.39 -11.98 -9.75
N VAL A 24 6.70 -10.99 -8.90
CA VAL A 24 5.71 -10.00 -8.42
C VAL A 24 5.14 -9.20 -9.60
N VAL A 25 6.02 -8.68 -10.47
CA VAL A 25 5.60 -7.96 -11.68
C VAL A 25 4.76 -8.85 -12.59
N LYS A 26 5.21 -10.07 -12.86
CA LYS A 26 4.47 -11.05 -13.68
C LYS A 26 3.07 -11.28 -13.11
N THR A 27 2.97 -11.54 -11.80
CA THR A 27 1.68 -11.76 -11.12
C THR A 27 0.74 -10.57 -11.30
N ILE A 28 1.21 -9.35 -11.05
CA ILE A 28 0.38 -8.15 -11.22
C ILE A 28 -0.07 -7.99 -12.68
N ARG A 29 0.82 -8.25 -13.65
CA ARG A 29 0.49 -8.18 -15.08
C ARG A 29 -0.53 -9.24 -15.51
N GLU A 30 -0.43 -10.47 -15.00
CA GLU A 30 -1.37 -11.55 -15.28
C GLU A 30 -2.78 -11.23 -14.77
N TYR A 31 -2.91 -10.69 -13.55
CA TYR A 31 -4.20 -10.27 -12.99
C TYR A 31 -4.71 -8.95 -13.57
N ASN A 32 -3.82 -8.11 -14.08
CA ASN A 32 -4.12 -6.81 -14.70
C ASN A 32 -5.20 -6.00 -13.95
N PRO A 33 -5.05 -5.75 -12.64
CA PRO A 33 -6.09 -5.14 -11.85
C PRO A 33 -6.26 -3.66 -12.16
N ASP A 34 -7.50 -3.15 -12.20
CA ASP A 34 -7.75 -1.71 -12.28
C ASP A 34 -7.32 -0.97 -11.01
N LEU A 35 -7.46 -1.65 -9.86
CA LEU A 35 -7.15 -1.17 -8.52
C LEU A 35 -6.34 -2.23 -7.77
N LEU A 36 -5.27 -1.82 -7.14
CA LEU A 36 -4.34 -2.69 -6.43
C LEU A 36 -3.94 -2.08 -5.10
N GLY A 37 -4.17 -2.81 -4.00
CA GLY A 37 -3.61 -2.56 -2.68
C GLY A 37 -2.41 -3.46 -2.44
N LEU A 38 -1.28 -2.87 -2.05
CA LEU A 38 -0.03 -3.55 -1.75
C LEU A 38 0.31 -3.42 -0.27
N GLN A 39 0.86 -4.45 0.35
CA GLN A 39 1.35 -4.43 1.72
C GLN A 39 2.83 -4.82 1.76
N GLU A 40 3.52 -4.37 2.83
CA GLU A 40 4.94 -4.59 3.07
C GLU A 40 5.86 -3.95 2.01
N VAL A 41 5.44 -2.87 1.40
CA VAL A 41 6.22 -2.19 0.36
C VAL A 41 7.31 -1.31 0.97
N PHE A 42 8.56 -1.64 0.71
CA PHE A 42 9.73 -0.84 1.07
C PHE A 42 10.08 0.15 -0.07
N PRO A 43 10.83 1.25 0.20
CA PRO A 43 11.14 2.26 -0.81
C PRO A 43 11.74 1.71 -2.11
N MET A 44 12.68 0.77 -2.03
CA MET A 44 13.28 0.15 -3.22
C MET A 44 12.31 -0.73 -4.01
N GLN A 45 11.30 -1.30 -3.35
CA GLN A 45 10.24 -2.05 -4.02
C GLN A 45 9.27 -1.09 -4.71
N GLU A 46 8.96 0.04 -4.06
CA GLU A 46 8.15 1.09 -4.66
C GLU A 46 8.78 1.63 -5.94
N GLU A 47 10.07 1.98 -5.91
CA GLU A 47 10.80 2.47 -7.08
C GLU A 47 10.72 1.48 -8.25
N TYR A 48 11.01 0.22 -7.99
CA TYR A 48 10.93 -0.85 -8.98
C TYR A 48 9.51 -1.03 -9.56
N LEU A 49 8.48 -0.94 -8.71
CA LEU A 49 7.09 -1.06 -9.16
C LEU A 49 6.65 0.16 -9.99
N ARG A 50 7.06 1.37 -9.62
CA ARG A 50 6.77 2.58 -10.41
C ARG A 50 7.36 2.51 -11.81
N GLU A 51 8.59 2.01 -11.93
CA GLU A 51 9.26 1.80 -13.22
C GLU A 51 8.59 0.68 -14.04
N SER A 52 8.18 -0.40 -13.38
CA SER A 52 7.56 -1.57 -14.02
C SER A 52 6.14 -1.30 -14.51
N PHE A 53 5.42 -0.33 -13.92
CA PHE A 53 4.01 -0.05 -14.19
C PHE A 53 3.74 1.43 -14.48
N PRO A 54 4.31 1.98 -15.57
CA PRO A 54 4.14 3.39 -15.92
C PRO A 54 2.68 3.77 -16.24
N GLU A 55 1.81 2.79 -16.51
CA GLU A 55 0.38 2.96 -16.75
C GLU A 55 -0.46 3.12 -15.48
N TYR A 56 0.13 2.90 -14.29
CA TYR A 56 -0.52 3.11 -13.01
C TYR A 56 -0.07 4.43 -12.35
N VAL A 57 -0.96 4.97 -11.54
CA VAL A 57 -0.61 5.97 -10.53
C VAL A 57 -0.39 5.22 -9.23
N TYR A 58 0.71 5.53 -8.56
CA TYR A 58 1.06 4.99 -7.27
C TYR A 58 0.87 6.05 -6.18
N TYR A 59 0.30 5.64 -5.05
CA TYR A 59 0.22 6.43 -3.83
C TYR A 59 0.49 5.55 -2.62
N GLY A 60 1.38 5.99 -1.78
CA GLY A 60 1.71 5.35 -0.52
C GLY A 60 2.61 6.22 0.33
N ARG A 61 2.56 6.01 1.62
CA ARG A 61 3.45 6.60 2.61
C ARG A 61 3.90 5.50 3.58
N SER A 62 5.11 5.61 4.09
CA SER A 62 5.60 4.77 5.18
C SER A 62 4.77 4.96 6.46
N ARG A 63 4.65 3.89 7.23
CA ARG A 63 4.05 3.90 8.58
C ARG A 63 4.89 4.61 9.63
N LEU A 64 6.17 4.87 9.34
CA LEU A 64 7.10 5.55 10.25
C LEU A 64 6.99 7.07 10.15
N VAL A 65 7.65 7.77 11.07
CA VAL A 65 7.75 9.24 11.07
C VAL A 65 8.46 9.72 9.81
N ASP A 66 9.59 9.08 9.45
CA ASP A 66 10.26 9.32 8.17
C ASP A 66 9.46 8.64 7.04
N PRO A 67 8.92 9.41 6.09
CA PRO A 67 8.16 8.86 4.98
C PRO A 67 9.00 8.05 3.98
N ASN A 68 10.33 8.18 4.03
CA ASN A 68 11.27 7.51 3.13
C ASN A 68 11.87 6.24 3.73
N ASP A 69 11.46 5.84 4.94
CA ASP A 69 11.93 4.62 5.59
C ASP A 69 10.74 3.72 5.97
N GLY A 70 11.03 2.41 6.09
CA GLY A 70 10.05 1.43 6.53
C GLY A 70 9.03 1.02 5.47
N GLU A 71 8.02 0.30 5.93
CA GLU A 71 6.98 -0.27 5.09
C GLU A 71 5.83 0.69 4.83
N SER A 72 5.25 0.59 3.66
CA SER A 72 3.98 1.23 3.30
C SER A 72 2.89 0.22 2.98
N CYS A 73 1.63 0.69 3.04
CA CYS A 73 0.44 0.00 2.53
C CYS A 73 -0.05 0.75 1.29
N SER A 74 0.66 0.61 0.19
CA SER A 74 0.48 1.45 -0.99
C SER A 74 -0.73 1.04 -1.83
N VAL A 75 -1.24 1.98 -2.59
CA VAL A 75 -2.29 1.76 -3.58
C VAL A 75 -1.81 2.13 -4.96
N MET A 76 -2.24 1.35 -5.95
CA MET A 76 -2.03 1.63 -7.36
C MET A 76 -3.37 1.59 -8.10
N PHE A 77 -3.55 2.46 -9.07
CA PHE A 77 -4.74 2.47 -9.92
C PHE A 77 -4.39 2.87 -11.35
N ARG A 78 -5.14 2.33 -12.29
CA ARG A 78 -4.95 2.62 -13.71
C ARG A 78 -5.29 4.06 -14.03
N LYS A 79 -4.32 4.79 -14.59
CA LYS A 79 -4.49 6.22 -14.93
C LYS A 79 -5.36 6.47 -16.16
N ASP A 80 -5.56 5.47 -17.02
CA ASP A 80 -6.48 5.55 -18.15
C ASP A 80 -7.95 5.41 -17.71
N ARG A 81 -8.20 4.80 -16.52
CA ARG A 81 -9.53 4.56 -16.00
C ARG A 81 -9.97 5.52 -14.89
N PHE A 82 -9.06 5.95 -14.04
CA PHE A 82 -9.41 6.76 -12.86
C PHE A 82 -8.66 8.07 -12.78
N ASP A 83 -9.34 9.08 -12.22
CA ASP A 83 -8.74 10.33 -11.75
C ASP A 83 -8.77 10.35 -10.21
N ALA A 84 -7.64 10.70 -9.60
CA ALA A 84 -7.58 10.92 -8.15
C ALA A 84 -8.24 12.24 -7.79
N ILE A 85 -9.15 12.20 -6.82
CA ILE A 85 -9.83 13.39 -6.26
C ILE A 85 -9.09 13.83 -5.00
N GLU A 86 -8.82 12.86 -4.10
CA GLU A 86 -8.24 13.10 -2.80
C GLU A 86 -7.37 11.92 -2.40
N LYS A 87 -6.31 12.19 -1.64
CA LYS A 87 -5.38 11.19 -1.09
C LYS A 87 -5.11 11.52 0.36
N SER A 88 -5.16 10.52 1.23
CA SER A 88 -4.82 10.67 2.64
C SER A 88 -4.16 9.42 3.19
N THR A 89 -3.40 9.62 4.25
CA THR A 89 -2.82 8.57 5.07
C THR A 89 -3.15 8.88 6.52
N PHE A 90 -3.61 7.89 7.26
CA PHE A 90 -3.84 8.02 8.69
C PHE A 90 -3.31 6.80 9.43
N TRP A 91 -2.94 7.00 10.70
CA TRP A 91 -2.46 5.93 11.57
C TRP A 91 -3.63 5.26 12.27
N LEU A 92 -3.58 3.94 12.37
CA LEU A 92 -4.55 3.15 13.12
C LEU A 92 -4.20 3.24 14.61
N SER A 93 -4.59 4.35 15.21
CA SER A 93 -4.30 4.72 16.59
C SER A 93 -5.32 5.77 17.08
N GLU A 94 -5.29 6.07 18.39
CA GLU A 94 -6.10 7.14 18.99
C GLU A 94 -5.69 8.55 18.52
N THR A 95 -4.50 8.67 17.87
CA THR A 95 -4.01 9.91 17.25
C THR A 95 -3.72 9.69 15.76
N PRO A 96 -4.75 9.55 14.91
CA PRO A 96 -4.61 9.12 13.52
C PRO A 96 -3.79 10.07 12.64
N ASP A 97 -3.70 11.34 12.99
CA ASP A 97 -2.97 12.36 12.25
C ASP A 97 -1.50 12.49 12.68
N GLU A 98 -1.08 11.74 13.71
CA GLU A 98 0.28 11.76 14.24
C GLU A 98 1.15 10.67 13.59
N PRO A 99 2.16 11.06 12.76
CA PRO A 99 3.04 10.10 12.11
C PRO A 99 3.77 9.19 13.08
N GLY A 100 3.71 7.87 12.82
CA GLY A 100 4.35 6.87 13.66
C GLY A 100 3.59 6.53 14.94
N SER A 101 2.41 7.09 15.15
CA SER A 101 1.60 6.82 16.34
C SER A 101 1.15 5.36 16.42
N LYS A 102 0.91 4.93 17.66
CA LYS A 102 0.56 3.56 17.98
C LYS A 102 -0.26 3.53 19.26
N SER A 103 -1.38 2.81 19.25
CA SER A 103 -2.27 2.69 20.39
C SER A 103 -2.62 1.24 20.68
N TRP A 104 -3.32 1.04 21.78
CA TRP A 104 -3.73 -0.27 22.29
C TRP A 104 -2.53 -1.23 22.44
N ASP A 105 -2.70 -2.48 22.05
CA ASP A 105 -1.66 -3.51 22.06
C ASP A 105 -0.91 -3.66 20.73
N SER A 106 -1.00 -2.66 19.85
CA SER A 106 -0.32 -2.70 18.56
C SER A 106 1.20 -2.85 18.70
N SER A 107 1.77 -3.84 18.04
CA SER A 107 3.21 -4.11 18.09
C SER A 107 4.03 -3.11 17.29
N LEU A 108 3.44 -2.58 16.21
CA LEU A 108 4.05 -1.65 15.26
C LEU A 108 3.05 -0.55 14.89
N PRO A 109 3.51 0.63 14.49
CA PRO A 109 2.61 1.61 13.85
C PRO A 109 1.92 0.98 12.64
N ARG A 110 0.62 1.18 12.53
CA ARG A 110 -0.18 0.72 11.40
C ARG A 110 -0.87 1.89 10.75
N ILE A 111 -1.00 1.85 9.44
CA ILE A 111 -1.58 2.92 8.64
C ILE A 111 -2.65 2.39 7.70
N ALA A 112 -3.52 3.28 7.27
CA ALA A 112 -4.34 3.11 6.09
C ALA A 112 -4.01 4.22 5.08
N ASN A 113 -3.75 3.84 3.85
CA ASN A 113 -3.68 4.76 2.72
C ASN A 113 -5.03 4.75 2.01
N MET A 114 -5.63 5.91 1.88
CA MET A 114 -6.94 6.12 1.28
C MET A 114 -6.82 7.01 0.05
N ILE A 115 -7.59 6.67 -0.98
CA ILE A 115 -7.70 7.49 -2.17
C ILE A 115 -9.15 7.51 -2.67
N SER A 116 -9.68 8.72 -2.89
CA SER A 116 -10.95 8.93 -3.56
C SER A 116 -10.72 9.06 -5.07
N LEU A 117 -11.44 8.28 -5.83
CA LEU A 117 -11.27 8.13 -7.28
C LEU A 117 -12.58 8.47 -8.01
N LYS A 118 -12.45 9.09 -9.17
CA LYS A 118 -13.53 9.25 -10.14
C LYS A 118 -13.29 8.26 -11.29
N ASP A 119 -14.29 7.44 -11.57
CA ASP A 119 -14.25 6.53 -12.72
C ASP A 119 -14.52 7.30 -14.02
N LYS A 120 -13.60 7.23 -14.97
CA LYS A 120 -13.71 7.89 -16.29
C LYS A 120 -14.67 7.15 -17.24
N GLN A 121 -14.87 5.85 -17.00
CA GLN A 121 -15.71 5.00 -17.85
C GLN A 121 -17.18 5.04 -17.41
N VAL A 122 -17.47 5.42 -16.16
CA VAL A 122 -18.83 5.49 -15.63
C VAL A 122 -19.11 6.91 -15.12
N ARG A 123 -19.92 7.65 -15.88
CA ARG A 123 -20.24 9.05 -15.59
C ARG A 123 -20.79 9.23 -14.16
N GLY A 124 -20.17 10.14 -13.41
CA GLY A 124 -20.57 10.49 -12.05
C GLY A 124 -20.21 9.46 -10.98
N LYS A 125 -19.62 8.32 -11.35
CA LYS A 125 -19.21 7.31 -10.39
C LYS A 125 -17.94 7.72 -9.66
N LYS A 126 -18.02 7.69 -8.34
CA LYS A 126 -16.87 7.85 -7.43
C LYS A 126 -16.74 6.59 -6.59
N LEU A 127 -15.52 6.30 -6.17
CA LEU A 127 -15.21 5.22 -5.26
C LEU A 127 -14.07 5.62 -4.32
N VAL A 128 -13.99 4.96 -3.19
CA VAL A 128 -12.88 5.11 -2.25
C VAL A 128 -12.14 3.78 -2.18
N LEU A 129 -10.84 3.83 -2.39
CA LEU A 129 -9.94 2.70 -2.18
C LEU A 129 -9.16 2.95 -0.89
N ILE A 130 -9.27 2.01 0.05
CA ILE A 130 -8.52 2.02 1.30
C ILE A 130 -7.68 0.75 1.34
N ASN A 131 -6.41 0.90 1.66
CA ASN A 131 -5.50 -0.23 1.83
C ASN A 131 -4.77 -0.12 3.16
N THR A 132 -4.72 -1.21 3.89
CA THR A 132 -4.06 -1.33 5.18
C THR A 132 -3.40 -2.69 5.35
N HIS A 133 -2.56 -2.79 6.37
CA HIS A 133 -1.96 -4.03 6.85
C HIS A 133 -2.08 -4.07 8.38
N PHE A 134 -3.05 -4.79 8.88
CA PHE A 134 -3.36 -4.86 10.31
C PHE A 134 -2.20 -5.42 11.15
N ASP A 135 -2.21 -5.11 12.44
CA ASP A 135 -1.21 -5.64 13.36
C ASP A 135 -1.35 -7.18 13.50
N HIS A 136 -0.22 -7.86 13.46
CA HIS A 136 -0.19 -9.32 13.51
C HIS A 136 -0.23 -9.89 14.93
N ARG A 137 -0.01 -9.07 15.97
CA ARG A 137 0.02 -9.47 17.39
C ARG A 137 -1.15 -8.88 18.17
N GLY A 138 -1.33 -7.57 18.06
CA GLY A 138 -2.34 -6.83 18.81
C GLY A 138 -3.76 -7.28 18.44
N LYS A 139 -4.46 -7.95 19.38
CA LYS A 139 -5.85 -8.34 19.15
C LYS A 139 -6.77 -7.14 19.26
N VAL A 140 -6.62 -6.35 20.33
CA VAL A 140 -7.42 -5.14 20.55
C VAL A 140 -7.22 -4.15 19.41
N ALA A 141 -5.97 -3.91 18.99
CA ALA A 141 -5.64 -3.02 17.88
C ALA A 141 -6.21 -3.44 16.50
N ARG A 142 -6.73 -4.67 16.36
CA ARG A 142 -7.44 -5.12 15.14
C ARG A 142 -8.95 -5.01 15.25
N GLU A 143 -9.48 -4.85 16.46
CA GLU A 143 -10.92 -4.78 16.74
C GLU A 143 -11.40 -3.32 16.81
N GLU A 144 -10.50 -2.40 17.18
CA GLU A 144 -10.74 -0.95 17.23
C GLU A 144 -10.42 -0.26 15.91
#